data_35da3763da5f818491728a415df2067d
#
_entry.id   35da3763da5f818491728a415df2067d
#
_cell.length_a   1.000
_cell.length_b   1.000
_cell.length_c   1.000
_cell.angle_alpha   90.00
_cell.angle_beta   90.00
_cell.angle_gamma   90.00
#
_symmetry.space_group_name_H-M   'P 1'
#
loop_
_entity.id
_entity.type
_entity.pdbx_description
1 polymer ?
#
loop_
_entity_poly.entity_id
_entity_poly.type
_entity_poly.pdbx_seq_one_letter_code
_entity_poly.pdbx_strand_id
1 'polypeptide(L)'
;MKVLNGINLHIREGERVAFVGRSGCGKSTLLSLISRLHDPDRGEILLDGHDLRELDKETLRGNMEMVSQMPYIFNMSIRENLAVAKNDATEEEMARVCKLACIYDDIMDMPNGFDTVVGEGGVTLSGGQRQRVALARSLLQEHSILMLDEATSALDNITQSKIQAAIDGMQGRQTTLMVAHRLSTVINCEHIFFISGGKVLADGTHAELLRCCPEYRELYSQESA
;
A
#
# COMPACT_ATOMS: atom_id res chain seq x y z
N MET A 1 9.72 0.77 -24.61
CA MET A 1 8.24 0.58 -24.66
C MET A 1 7.67 1.49 -23.57
N LYS A 2 6.69 2.36 -23.88
CA LYS A 2 6.08 3.23 -22.87
C LYS A 2 5.13 2.40 -22.02
N VAL A 3 5.34 2.38 -20.69
CA VAL A 3 4.50 1.67 -19.74
C VAL A 3 3.24 2.49 -19.41
N LEU A 4 3.39 3.79 -19.18
CA LEU A 4 2.30 4.73 -18.94
C LEU A 4 2.29 5.80 -20.02
N ASN A 5 1.12 6.21 -20.47
CA ASN A 5 0.98 7.13 -21.58
C ASN A 5 -0.20 8.09 -21.38
N GLY A 6 0.10 9.32 -20.95
CA GLY A 6 -0.91 10.36 -20.77
C GLY A 6 -1.87 10.06 -19.62
N ILE A 7 -1.34 9.59 -18.48
CA ILE A 7 -2.09 9.49 -17.23
C ILE A 7 -2.35 10.91 -16.70
N ASN A 8 -3.62 11.24 -16.51
CA ASN A 8 -4.06 12.42 -15.82
C ASN A 8 -5.07 11.99 -14.77
N LEU A 9 -4.79 12.31 -13.50
CA LEU A 9 -5.66 11.99 -12.37
C LEU A 9 -5.51 13.06 -11.29
N HIS A 10 -6.53 13.18 -10.48
CA HIS A 10 -6.53 14.06 -9.32
C HIS A 10 -7.04 13.25 -8.12
N ILE A 11 -6.33 13.36 -7.00
CA ILE A 11 -6.63 12.67 -5.75
C ILE A 11 -6.74 13.73 -4.67
N ARG A 12 -7.79 13.68 -3.88
CA ARG A 12 -8.04 14.63 -2.79
C ARG A 12 -7.37 14.15 -1.51
N GLU A 13 -7.06 15.09 -0.64
CA GLU A 13 -6.60 14.79 0.71
C GLU A 13 -7.61 13.88 1.45
N GLY A 14 -7.10 12.87 2.13
CA GLY A 14 -7.91 11.90 2.88
C GLY A 14 -8.67 10.90 2.01
N GLU A 15 -8.60 10.98 0.69
CA GLU A 15 -9.30 10.10 -0.23
C GLU A 15 -8.64 8.72 -0.28
N ARG A 16 -9.47 7.70 -0.40
CA ARG A 16 -9.02 6.33 -0.58
C ARG A 16 -9.23 5.90 -2.02
N VAL A 17 -8.10 5.72 -2.71
CA VAL A 17 -8.05 5.50 -4.14
C VAL A 17 -7.46 4.13 -4.46
N ALA A 18 -8.06 3.44 -5.44
CA ALA A 18 -7.53 2.20 -5.96
C ALA A 18 -7.12 2.31 -7.43
N PHE A 19 -5.99 1.73 -7.76
CA PHE A 19 -5.56 1.49 -9.14
C PHE A 19 -5.80 0.03 -9.51
N VAL A 20 -6.67 -0.20 -10.48
CA VAL A 20 -7.12 -1.53 -10.90
C VAL A 20 -6.82 -1.74 -12.38
N GLY A 21 -6.53 -2.96 -12.78
CA GLY A 21 -6.27 -3.34 -14.16
C GLY A 21 -5.45 -4.63 -14.26
N ARG A 22 -5.35 -5.18 -15.45
CA ARG A 22 -4.61 -6.45 -15.70
C ARG A 22 -3.14 -6.32 -15.28
N SER A 23 -2.51 -7.47 -14.98
CA SER A 23 -1.08 -7.50 -14.67
C SER A 23 -0.26 -6.86 -15.79
N GLY A 24 0.78 -6.09 -15.44
CA GLY A 24 1.65 -5.40 -16.38
C GLY A 24 1.08 -4.12 -17.01
N CYS A 25 -0.13 -3.65 -16.64
CA CYS A 25 -0.70 -2.41 -17.20
C CYS A 25 -0.08 -1.11 -16.65
N GLY A 26 0.85 -1.20 -15.66
CA GLY A 26 1.61 -0.05 -15.16
C GLY A 26 1.24 0.45 -13.76
N LYS A 27 0.41 -0.28 -12.99
CA LYS A 27 -0.04 0.14 -11.64
C LYS A 27 1.11 0.40 -10.67
N SER A 28 2.01 -0.58 -10.49
CA SER A 28 3.19 -0.43 -9.60
C SER A 28 4.17 0.62 -10.12
N THR A 29 4.26 0.78 -11.46
CA THR A 29 5.04 1.88 -12.05
C THR A 29 4.44 3.23 -11.68
N LEU A 30 3.12 3.36 -11.67
CA LEU A 30 2.44 4.59 -11.25
C LEU A 30 2.75 4.92 -9.78
N LEU A 31 2.66 3.94 -8.87
CA LEU A 31 3.06 4.15 -7.46
C LEU A 31 4.54 4.51 -7.33
N SER A 32 5.42 3.89 -8.12
CA SER A 32 6.86 4.21 -8.14
C SER A 32 7.15 5.64 -8.60
N LEU A 33 6.35 6.19 -9.51
CA LEU A 33 6.43 7.60 -9.92
C LEU A 33 5.87 8.52 -8.83
N ILE A 34 4.74 8.19 -8.21
CA ILE A 34 4.14 8.97 -7.13
C ILE A 34 5.07 9.01 -5.90
N SER A 35 5.72 7.89 -5.56
CA SER A 35 6.71 7.84 -4.47
C SER A 35 8.07 8.43 -4.83
N ARG A 36 8.21 8.94 -6.06
CA ARG A 36 9.47 9.49 -6.61
C ARG A 36 10.66 8.52 -6.50
N LEU A 37 10.41 7.21 -6.67
CA LEU A 37 11.48 6.24 -6.93
C LEU A 37 12.04 6.42 -8.35
N HIS A 38 11.22 6.93 -9.25
CA HIS A 38 11.58 7.33 -10.61
C HIS A 38 10.87 8.64 -10.96
N ASP A 39 11.49 9.46 -11.78
CA ASP A 39 10.85 10.66 -12.35
C ASP A 39 10.13 10.29 -13.67
N PRO A 40 9.01 10.96 -14.02
CA PRO A 40 8.34 10.73 -15.30
C PRO A 40 9.18 11.28 -16.46
N ASP A 41 9.20 10.57 -17.60
CA ASP A 41 9.86 11.03 -18.83
C ASP A 41 9.26 12.36 -19.35
N ARG A 42 7.97 12.55 -19.14
CA ARG A 42 7.19 13.75 -19.54
C ARG A 42 6.04 13.96 -18.57
N GLY A 43 5.68 15.22 -18.40
CA GLY A 43 4.63 15.63 -17.46
C GLY A 43 5.21 15.91 -16.07
N GLU A 44 4.32 16.04 -15.12
CA GLU A 44 4.63 16.39 -13.73
C GLU A 44 3.73 15.62 -12.78
N ILE A 45 4.16 15.47 -11.54
CA ILE A 45 3.36 14.96 -10.43
C ILE A 45 3.41 16.02 -9.35
N LEU A 46 2.25 16.49 -8.94
CA LEU A 46 2.13 17.56 -7.97
C LEU A 46 1.63 17.01 -6.63
N LEU A 47 2.25 17.45 -5.55
CA LEU A 47 1.77 17.30 -4.18
C LEU A 47 1.44 18.70 -3.66
N ASP A 48 0.18 18.97 -3.38
CA ASP A 48 -0.32 20.26 -2.93
C ASP A 48 0.11 21.44 -3.84
N GLY A 49 0.12 21.18 -5.15
CA GLY A 49 0.51 22.16 -6.17
C GLY A 49 2.01 22.32 -6.41
N HIS A 50 2.86 21.60 -5.68
CA HIS A 50 4.32 21.58 -5.85
C HIS A 50 4.77 20.35 -6.62
N ASP A 51 5.61 20.52 -7.64
CA ASP A 51 6.20 19.40 -8.37
C ASP A 51 7.06 18.55 -7.41
N LEU A 52 6.86 17.24 -7.42
CA LEU A 52 7.63 16.32 -6.57
C LEU A 52 9.15 16.47 -6.77
N ARG A 53 9.59 16.89 -7.95
CA ARG A 53 11.01 17.11 -8.28
C ARG A 53 11.61 18.29 -7.53
N GLU A 54 10.80 19.24 -7.10
CA GLU A 54 11.21 20.44 -6.36
C GLU A 54 11.28 20.21 -4.85
N LEU A 55 10.60 19.15 -4.35
CA LEU A 55 10.59 18.80 -2.95
C LEU A 55 11.87 18.04 -2.56
N ASP A 56 12.38 18.30 -1.38
CA ASP A 56 13.50 17.52 -0.82
C ASP A 56 13.06 16.11 -0.39
N LYS A 57 14.07 15.24 -0.23
CA LYS A 57 13.79 13.82 0.10
C LYS A 57 13.22 13.63 1.51
N GLU A 58 13.53 14.50 2.46
CA GLU A 58 13.02 14.44 3.82
C GLU A 58 11.53 14.76 3.84
N THR A 59 11.13 15.84 3.18
CA THR A 59 9.74 16.22 2.99
C THR A 59 8.93 15.10 2.33
N LEU A 60 9.45 14.49 1.25
CA LEU A 60 8.76 13.40 0.57
C LEU A 60 8.59 12.17 1.47
N ARG A 61 9.67 11.73 2.12
CA ARG A 61 9.64 10.54 2.99
C ARG A 61 8.87 10.77 4.29
N GLY A 62 8.83 12.01 4.79
CA GLY A 62 8.02 12.38 5.94
C GLY A 62 6.51 12.38 5.66
N ASN A 63 6.12 12.60 4.39
CA ASN A 63 4.72 12.66 3.99
C ASN A 63 4.19 11.40 3.31
N MET A 64 5.07 10.57 2.73
CA MET A 64 4.67 9.41 1.93
C MET A 64 5.38 8.15 2.39
N GLU A 65 4.62 7.09 2.60
CA GLU A 65 5.14 5.75 2.85
C GLU A 65 4.58 4.77 1.81
N MET A 66 5.43 3.82 1.39
CA MET A 66 5.05 2.78 0.43
C MET A 66 5.36 1.39 0.96
N VAL A 67 4.33 0.58 1.11
CA VAL A 67 4.45 -0.85 1.37
C VAL A 67 4.44 -1.59 0.03
N SER A 68 5.57 -2.14 -0.36
CA SER A 68 5.72 -2.88 -1.60
C SER A 68 5.17 -4.30 -1.49
N GLN A 69 4.90 -4.94 -2.63
CA GLN A 69 4.45 -6.33 -2.73
C GLN A 69 5.42 -7.31 -2.05
N MET A 70 6.73 -7.06 -2.19
CA MET A 70 7.80 -7.84 -1.55
C MET A 70 8.58 -6.93 -0.59
N PRO A 71 8.09 -6.71 0.62
CA PRO A 71 8.74 -5.80 1.54
C PRO A 71 10.05 -6.37 2.08
N TYR A 72 11.02 -5.49 2.21
CA TYR A 72 12.29 -5.83 2.81
C TYR A 72 12.16 -5.87 4.34
N ILE A 73 12.61 -6.97 4.93
CA ILE A 73 12.78 -7.13 6.38
C ILE A 73 14.27 -7.20 6.66
N PHE A 74 14.73 -6.34 7.55
CA PHE A 74 16.13 -6.25 7.93
C PHE A 74 16.52 -7.44 8.82
N ASN A 75 17.78 -7.89 8.69
CA ASN A 75 18.34 -8.97 9.49
C ASN A 75 18.68 -8.47 10.91
N MET A 76 17.64 -8.24 11.70
CA MET A 76 17.68 -7.72 13.08
C MET A 76 16.38 -8.10 13.79
N SER A 77 16.19 -7.72 15.04
CA SER A 77 14.97 -8.05 15.80
C SER A 77 13.72 -7.42 15.17
N ILE A 78 12.53 -7.96 15.51
CA ILE A 78 11.24 -7.35 15.12
C ILE A 78 11.16 -5.91 15.67
N ARG A 79 11.58 -5.69 16.93
CA ARG A 79 11.63 -4.36 17.55
C ARG A 79 12.44 -3.38 16.71
N GLU A 80 13.66 -3.75 16.33
CA GLU A 80 14.52 -2.91 15.52
C GLU A 80 13.94 -2.68 14.12
N ASN A 81 13.32 -3.69 13.51
CA ASN A 81 12.61 -3.54 12.23
C ASN A 81 11.48 -2.51 12.30
N LEU A 82 10.73 -2.46 13.39
CA LEU A 82 9.69 -1.46 13.64
C LEU A 82 10.30 -0.08 13.91
N ALA A 83 11.36 -0.03 14.71
CA ALA A 83 12.05 1.21 15.08
C ALA A 83 12.70 1.94 13.90
N VAL A 84 12.89 1.28 12.73
CA VAL A 84 13.31 1.94 11.49
C VAL A 84 12.36 3.07 11.08
N ALA A 85 11.05 2.88 11.29
CA ALA A 85 10.07 3.91 10.99
C ALA A 85 9.99 5.00 12.07
N LYS A 86 10.10 4.61 13.35
CA LYS A 86 10.03 5.52 14.49
C LYS A 86 10.98 5.02 15.58
N ASN A 87 12.14 5.68 15.69
CA ASN A 87 13.23 5.24 16.56
C ASN A 87 12.88 5.27 18.06
N ASP A 88 12.00 6.18 18.45
CA ASP A 88 11.52 6.38 19.84
C ASP A 88 10.15 5.73 20.10
N ALA A 89 9.72 4.80 19.23
CA ALA A 89 8.45 4.10 19.39
C ALA A 89 8.40 3.31 20.70
N THR A 90 7.35 3.53 21.47
CA THR A 90 7.10 2.77 22.69
C THR A 90 6.64 1.35 22.37
N GLU A 91 6.77 0.43 23.33
CA GLU A 91 6.29 -0.93 23.17
C GLU A 91 4.76 -1.00 22.96
N GLU A 92 4.03 -0.07 23.59
CA GLU A 92 2.58 0.06 23.43
C GLU A 92 2.21 0.48 22.00
N GLU A 93 2.94 1.43 21.42
CA GLU A 93 2.76 1.84 20.01
C GLU A 93 3.06 0.68 19.05
N MET A 94 4.17 -0.03 19.28
CA MET A 94 4.53 -1.22 18.50
C MET A 94 3.47 -2.31 18.60
N ALA A 95 2.98 -2.61 19.81
CA ALA A 95 1.93 -3.59 20.03
C ALA A 95 0.62 -3.17 19.34
N ARG A 96 0.26 -1.88 19.40
CA ARG A 96 -0.94 -1.34 18.74
C ARG A 96 -0.88 -1.55 17.23
N VAL A 97 0.20 -1.16 16.56
CA VAL A 97 0.30 -1.31 15.10
C VAL A 97 0.43 -2.76 14.66
N CYS A 98 1.07 -3.61 15.47
CA CYS A 98 1.14 -5.04 15.21
C CYS A 98 -0.24 -5.72 15.33
N LYS A 99 -1.10 -5.26 16.24
CA LYS A 99 -2.50 -5.72 16.32
C LYS A 99 -3.30 -5.27 15.10
N LEU A 100 -3.15 -4.02 14.66
CA LEU A 100 -3.79 -3.51 13.44
C LEU A 100 -3.36 -4.30 12.20
N ALA A 101 -2.07 -4.64 12.11
CA ALA A 101 -1.52 -5.46 11.02
C ALA A 101 -1.75 -6.97 11.22
N CYS A 102 -2.47 -7.41 12.25
CA CYS A 102 -2.74 -8.82 12.58
C CYS A 102 -1.48 -9.70 12.68
N ILE A 103 -0.38 -9.16 13.23
CA ILE A 103 0.89 -9.88 13.41
C ILE A 103 1.31 -10.02 14.87
N TYR A 104 0.60 -9.37 15.79
CA TYR A 104 0.97 -9.33 17.21
C TYR A 104 1.07 -10.71 17.83
N ASP A 105 0.06 -11.57 17.64
CA ASP A 105 0.03 -12.91 18.23
C ASP A 105 1.15 -13.78 17.65
N ASP A 106 1.38 -13.72 16.34
CA ASP A 106 2.53 -14.40 15.71
C ASP A 106 3.87 -13.99 16.35
N ILE A 107 4.05 -12.69 16.65
CA ILE A 107 5.26 -12.19 17.31
C ILE A 107 5.38 -12.71 18.74
N MET A 108 4.29 -12.72 19.51
CA MET A 108 4.29 -13.19 20.89
C MET A 108 4.53 -14.70 20.98
N ASP A 109 4.17 -15.47 19.97
CA ASP A 109 4.47 -16.90 19.87
C ASP A 109 5.93 -17.21 19.48
N MET A 110 6.71 -16.19 19.06
CA MET A 110 8.15 -16.34 18.79
C MET A 110 8.95 -16.43 20.10
N PRO A 111 10.14 -17.10 20.10
CA PRO A 111 10.91 -17.38 21.32
C PRO A 111 11.22 -16.17 22.20
N ASN A 112 11.45 -14.99 21.60
CA ASN A 112 11.81 -13.75 22.30
C ASN A 112 10.83 -12.59 22.01
N GLY A 113 9.60 -12.89 21.52
CA GLY A 113 8.62 -11.86 21.19
C GLY A 113 9.19 -10.80 20.23
N PHE A 114 9.08 -9.52 20.59
CA PHE A 114 9.64 -8.41 19.81
C PHE A 114 11.16 -8.46 19.63
N ASP A 115 11.88 -9.09 20.53
CA ASP A 115 13.34 -9.18 20.47
C ASP A 115 13.84 -10.39 19.68
N THR A 116 12.93 -11.12 19.04
CA THR A 116 13.26 -12.20 18.11
C THR A 116 13.95 -11.63 16.87
N VAL A 117 15.18 -12.09 16.62
CA VAL A 117 15.93 -11.77 15.39
C VAL A 117 15.34 -12.54 14.21
N VAL A 118 15.06 -11.82 13.13
CA VAL A 118 14.45 -12.35 11.89
C VAL A 118 15.38 -12.13 10.70
N GLY A 119 15.20 -12.93 9.64
CA GLY A 119 16.01 -12.83 8.42
C GLY A 119 17.12 -13.88 8.35
N GLU A 120 18.20 -13.60 7.64
CA GLU A 120 19.34 -14.52 7.52
C GLU A 120 19.99 -14.78 8.88
N GLY A 121 20.03 -16.05 9.31
CA GLY A 121 20.57 -16.45 10.61
C GLY A 121 19.60 -16.31 11.79
N GLY A 122 18.39 -15.83 11.58
CA GLY A 122 17.33 -15.73 12.56
C GLY A 122 16.08 -16.54 12.18
N VAL A 123 14.95 -16.21 12.79
CA VAL A 123 13.65 -16.83 12.45
C VAL A 123 13.24 -16.41 11.04
N THR A 124 12.92 -17.40 10.20
CA THR A 124 12.43 -17.14 8.85
C THR A 124 10.94 -16.80 8.87
N LEU A 125 10.58 -15.58 8.50
CA LEU A 125 9.20 -15.17 8.35
C LEU A 125 8.58 -15.72 7.06
N SER A 126 7.32 -16.14 7.12
CA SER A 126 6.53 -16.43 5.92
C SER A 126 6.30 -15.16 5.08
N GLY A 127 5.87 -15.30 3.83
CA GLY A 127 5.54 -14.14 2.98
C GLY A 127 4.49 -13.23 3.61
N GLY A 128 3.43 -13.80 4.16
CA GLY A 128 2.38 -13.07 4.84
C GLY A 128 2.85 -12.39 6.14
N GLN A 129 3.72 -13.04 6.91
CA GLN A 129 4.31 -12.41 8.10
C GLN A 129 5.19 -11.22 7.72
N ARG A 130 6.03 -11.35 6.67
CA ARG A 130 6.82 -10.22 6.16
C ARG A 130 5.95 -9.03 5.75
N GLN A 131 4.87 -9.28 5.01
CA GLN A 131 3.92 -8.23 4.61
C GLN A 131 3.29 -7.55 5.83
N ARG A 132 2.85 -8.33 6.82
CA ARG A 132 2.22 -7.79 8.05
C ARG A 132 3.21 -7.00 8.92
N VAL A 133 4.46 -7.44 9.05
CA VAL A 133 5.52 -6.67 9.76
C VAL A 133 5.81 -5.36 9.04
N ALA A 134 5.93 -5.38 7.70
CA ALA A 134 6.15 -4.16 6.91
C ALA A 134 4.95 -3.20 7.02
N LEU A 135 3.73 -3.72 7.00
CA LEU A 135 2.54 -2.91 7.23
C LEU A 135 2.52 -2.30 8.65
N ALA A 136 2.83 -3.10 9.68
CA ALA A 136 2.94 -2.57 11.05
C ALA A 136 3.98 -1.46 11.13
N ARG A 137 5.14 -1.62 10.46
CA ARG A 137 6.17 -0.60 10.37
C ARG A 137 5.66 0.68 9.72
N SER A 138 4.92 0.59 8.60
CA SER A 138 4.37 1.76 7.92
C SER A 138 3.27 2.48 8.71
N LEU A 139 2.56 1.76 9.59
CA LEU A 139 1.51 2.32 10.46
C LEU A 139 2.07 2.95 11.75
N LEU A 140 3.36 2.78 12.04
CA LEU A 140 3.98 3.29 13.25
C LEU A 140 4.27 4.79 13.17
N GLN A 141 4.56 5.29 11.98
CA GLN A 141 4.70 6.70 11.69
C GLN A 141 3.45 7.21 10.97
N GLU A 142 2.96 8.37 11.37
CA GLU A 142 1.84 9.02 10.71
C GLU A 142 2.33 9.73 9.44
N HIS A 143 1.99 9.17 8.28
CA HIS A 143 2.23 9.76 6.97
C HIS A 143 0.93 10.32 6.41
N SER A 144 1.03 11.43 5.66
CA SER A 144 -0.14 12.00 4.96
C SER A 144 -0.65 11.11 3.83
N ILE A 145 0.27 10.34 3.22
CA ILE A 145 -0.03 9.44 2.10
C ILE A 145 0.54 8.05 2.37
N LEU A 146 -0.33 7.04 2.37
CA LEU A 146 0.04 5.63 2.43
C LEU A 146 -0.20 4.97 1.08
N MET A 147 0.85 4.37 0.52
CA MET A 147 0.78 3.61 -0.73
C MET A 147 0.93 2.12 -0.46
N LEU A 148 -0.01 1.33 -0.96
CA LEU A 148 -0.07 -0.12 -0.77
C LEU A 148 0.03 -0.81 -2.14
N ASP A 149 1.20 -1.33 -2.48
CA ASP A 149 1.39 -2.11 -3.71
C ASP A 149 1.21 -3.60 -3.40
N GLU A 150 -0.01 -4.10 -3.56
CA GLU A 150 -0.37 -5.49 -3.28
C GLU A 150 0.05 -5.98 -1.89
N ALA A 151 0.04 -5.08 -0.92
CA ALA A 151 0.59 -5.29 0.43
C ALA A 151 -0.11 -6.41 1.23
N THR A 152 -1.22 -6.95 0.73
CA THR A 152 -1.99 -8.04 1.36
C THR A 152 -2.12 -9.28 0.47
N SER A 153 -1.39 -9.37 -0.64
CA SER A 153 -1.54 -10.43 -1.64
C SER A 153 -1.16 -11.83 -1.13
N ALA A 154 -0.25 -11.93 -0.16
CA ALA A 154 0.20 -13.18 0.45
C ALA A 154 -0.64 -13.60 1.67
N LEU A 155 -1.76 -12.92 1.96
CA LEU A 155 -2.60 -13.16 3.13
C LEU A 155 -3.84 -13.98 2.76
N ASP A 156 -4.34 -14.74 3.74
CA ASP A 156 -5.66 -15.36 3.67
C ASP A 156 -6.78 -14.30 3.72
N ASN A 157 -7.97 -14.67 3.25
CA ASN A 157 -9.09 -13.74 3.13
C ASN A 157 -9.55 -13.14 4.47
N ILE A 158 -9.45 -13.89 5.57
CA ILE A 158 -9.89 -13.44 6.91
C ILE A 158 -8.92 -12.35 7.42
N THR A 159 -7.63 -12.64 7.37
CA THR A 159 -6.58 -11.68 7.77
C THR A 159 -6.61 -10.43 6.91
N GLN A 160 -6.77 -10.60 5.58
CA GLN A 160 -6.91 -9.48 4.66
C GLN A 160 -8.10 -8.59 5.01
N SER A 161 -9.27 -9.16 5.30
CA SER A 161 -10.46 -8.40 5.68
C SER A 161 -10.28 -7.62 6.98
N LYS A 162 -9.58 -8.20 7.98
CA LYS A 162 -9.27 -7.51 9.24
C LYS A 162 -8.34 -6.32 9.02
N ILE A 163 -7.29 -6.49 8.23
CA ILE A 163 -6.34 -5.43 7.88
C ILE A 163 -7.07 -4.33 7.10
N GLN A 164 -7.92 -4.73 6.13
CA GLN A 164 -8.71 -3.77 5.36
C GLN A 164 -9.61 -2.94 6.29
N ALA A 165 -10.32 -3.57 7.22
CA ALA A 165 -11.15 -2.87 8.20
C ALA A 165 -10.32 -1.92 9.11
N ALA A 166 -9.09 -2.30 9.45
CA ALA A 166 -8.19 -1.44 10.22
C ALA A 166 -7.76 -0.20 9.42
N ILE A 167 -7.40 -0.37 8.14
CA ILE A 167 -7.07 0.73 7.23
C ILE A 167 -8.31 1.61 6.98
N ASP A 168 -9.49 1.00 6.80
CA ASP A 168 -10.75 1.71 6.64
C ASP A 168 -11.10 2.58 7.87
N GLY A 169 -10.75 2.11 9.07
CA GLY A 169 -10.92 2.88 10.31
C GLY A 169 -10.02 4.12 10.43
N MET A 170 -9.01 4.25 9.56
CA MET A 170 -8.12 5.42 9.48
C MET A 170 -8.63 6.49 8.50
N GLN A 171 -9.82 6.29 7.92
CA GLN A 171 -10.42 7.14 6.89
C GLN A 171 -10.47 8.62 7.31
N GLY A 172 -10.16 9.52 6.37
CA GLY A 172 -10.15 10.97 6.56
C GLY A 172 -8.91 11.53 7.28
N ARG A 173 -8.01 10.66 7.78
CA ARG A 173 -6.76 11.08 8.42
C ARG A 173 -5.55 10.95 7.49
N GLN A 174 -5.65 10.12 6.45
CA GLN A 174 -4.55 9.77 5.59
C GLN A 174 -5.08 9.44 4.20
N THR A 175 -4.45 10.00 3.17
CA THR A 175 -4.72 9.62 1.77
C THR A 175 -4.15 8.23 1.53
N THR A 176 -4.96 7.30 1.03
CA THR A 176 -4.52 5.92 0.79
C THR A 176 -4.59 5.59 -0.70
N LEU A 177 -3.46 5.21 -1.27
CA LEU A 177 -3.36 4.75 -2.66
C LEU A 177 -3.07 3.26 -2.66
N MET A 178 -3.93 2.46 -3.27
CA MET A 178 -3.73 1.02 -3.30
C MET A 178 -3.75 0.44 -4.70
N VAL A 179 -2.81 -0.44 -4.95
CA VAL A 179 -2.83 -1.36 -6.07
C VAL A 179 -3.32 -2.70 -5.54
N ALA A 180 -4.42 -3.19 -6.08
CA ALA A 180 -4.97 -4.47 -5.68
C ALA A 180 -5.17 -5.38 -6.90
N HIS A 181 -4.86 -6.65 -6.71
CA HIS A 181 -5.24 -7.72 -7.63
C HIS A 181 -6.64 -8.24 -7.32
N ARG A 182 -7.08 -8.19 -6.06
CA ARG A 182 -8.41 -8.64 -5.66
C ARG A 182 -9.36 -7.46 -5.60
N LEU A 183 -10.37 -7.46 -6.46
CA LEU A 183 -11.37 -6.40 -6.51
C LEU A 183 -12.18 -6.27 -5.21
N SER A 184 -12.31 -7.35 -4.44
CA SER A 184 -12.94 -7.30 -3.11
C SER A 184 -12.29 -6.29 -2.14
N THR A 185 -11.01 -5.98 -2.33
CA THR A 185 -10.30 -4.99 -1.48
C THR A 185 -10.58 -3.55 -1.86
N VAL A 186 -11.03 -3.31 -3.09
CA VAL A 186 -11.22 -1.96 -3.64
C VAL A 186 -12.68 -1.53 -3.75
N ILE A 187 -13.63 -2.43 -3.46
CA ILE A 187 -15.06 -2.15 -3.55
C ILE A 187 -15.46 -0.93 -2.70
N ASN A 188 -14.83 -0.77 -1.54
CA ASN A 188 -15.10 0.32 -0.60
C ASN A 188 -14.23 1.57 -0.85
N CYS A 189 -13.40 1.60 -1.90
CA CYS A 189 -12.65 2.80 -2.25
C CYS A 189 -13.59 3.88 -2.78
N GLU A 190 -13.32 5.11 -2.39
CA GLU A 190 -14.10 6.28 -2.83
C GLU A 190 -13.92 6.55 -4.32
N HIS A 191 -12.73 6.22 -4.83
CA HIS A 191 -12.39 6.37 -6.23
C HIS A 191 -11.54 5.19 -6.73
N ILE A 192 -11.87 4.69 -7.90
CA ILE A 192 -11.14 3.60 -8.57
C ILE A 192 -10.73 4.10 -9.95
N PHE A 193 -9.44 4.05 -10.25
CA PHE A 193 -8.91 4.29 -11.58
C PHE A 193 -8.64 2.96 -12.27
N PHE A 194 -9.38 2.67 -13.32
CA PHE A 194 -9.18 1.47 -14.12
C PHE A 194 -8.15 1.75 -15.22
N ILE A 195 -6.99 1.09 -15.10
CA ILE A 195 -5.84 1.27 -16.00
C ILE A 195 -5.79 0.14 -17.02
N SER A 196 -5.76 0.50 -18.30
CA SER A 196 -5.60 -0.43 -19.41
C SER A 196 -4.70 0.20 -20.47
N GLY A 197 -3.76 -0.59 -21.03
CA GLY A 197 -2.84 -0.12 -22.06
C GLY A 197 -2.01 1.12 -21.66
N GLY A 198 -1.69 1.27 -20.36
CA GLY A 198 -0.93 2.40 -19.82
C GLY A 198 -1.71 3.72 -19.74
N LYS A 199 -3.04 3.67 -19.80
CA LYS A 199 -3.93 4.83 -19.70
C LYS A 199 -5.01 4.58 -18.64
N VAL A 200 -5.57 5.63 -18.06
CA VAL A 200 -6.85 5.55 -17.34
C VAL A 200 -7.95 5.39 -18.38
N LEU A 201 -8.57 4.22 -18.41
CA LEU A 201 -9.66 3.91 -19.34
C LEU A 201 -11.01 4.39 -18.78
N ALA A 202 -11.20 4.25 -17.49
CA ALA A 202 -12.39 4.72 -16.78
C ALA A 202 -12.03 4.97 -15.30
N ASP A 203 -12.79 5.82 -14.65
CA ASP A 203 -12.66 6.11 -13.23
C ASP A 203 -14.02 6.37 -12.58
N GLY A 204 -14.09 6.22 -11.27
CA GLY A 204 -15.30 6.38 -10.47
C GLY A 204 -15.41 5.35 -9.36
N THR A 205 -16.57 5.24 -8.74
CA THR A 205 -16.88 4.22 -7.74
C THR A 205 -17.03 2.82 -8.38
N HIS A 206 -16.91 1.78 -7.57
CA HIS A 206 -17.15 0.40 -8.03
C HIS A 206 -18.48 0.23 -8.76
N ALA A 207 -19.56 0.80 -8.22
CA ALA A 207 -20.90 0.70 -8.82
C ALA A 207 -21.00 1.44 -10.16
N GLU A 208 -20.32 2.56 -10.32
CA GLU A 208 -20.26 3.31 -11.57
C GLU A 208 -19.48 2.54 -12.63
N LEU A 209 -18.29 2.04 -12.27
CA LEU A 209 -17.46 1.26 -13.20
C LEU A 209 -18.14 -0.02 -13.68
N LEU A 210 -18.88 -0.72 -12.81
CA LEU A 210 -19.68 -1.87 -13.22
C LEU A 210 -20.77 -1.50 -14.25
N ARG A 211 -21.28 -0.28 -14.23
CA ARG A 211 -22.28 0.18 -15.19
C ARG A 211 -21.67 0.65 -16.50
N CYS A 212 -20.59 1.43 -16.43
CA CYS A 212 -20.08 2.16 -17.58
C CYS A 212 -18.87 1.51 -18.28
N CYS A 213 -18.11 0.61 -17.61
CA CYS A 213 -16.88 0.02 -18.15
C CYS A 213 -17.01 -1.50 -18.34
N PRO A 214 -17.20 -2.00 -19.58
CA PRO A 214 -17.31 -3.42 -19.85
C PRO A 214 -16.07 -4.22 -19.43
N GLU A 215 -14.88 -3.67 -19.65
CA GLU A 215 -13.60 -4.33 -19.33
C GLU A 215 -13.41 -4.47 -17.83
N TYR A 216 -13.83 -3.48 -17.03
CA TYR A 216 -13.84 -3.57 -15.57
C TYR A 216 -14.81 -4.66 -15.09
N ARG A 217 -15.99 -4.75 -15.72
CA ARG A 217 -16.99 -5.78 -15.41
C ARG A 217 -16.48 -7.18 -15.72
N GLU A 218 -15.79 -7.33 -16.86
CA GLU A 218 -15.17 -8.60 -17.24
C GLU A 218 -14.13 -9.03 -16.20
N LEU A 219 -13.25 -8.09 -15.80
CA LEU A 219 -12.23 -8.35 -14.76
C LEU A 219 -12.87 -8.79 -13.44
N TYR A 220 -13.93 -8.09 -13.01
CA TYR A 220 -14.67 -8.42 -11.79
C TYR A 220 -15.31 -9.81 -11.84
N SER A 221 -15.90 -10.18 -12.98
CA SER A 221 -16.53 -11.50 -13.15
C SER A 221 -15.51 -12.64 -13.09
N GLN A 222 -14.31 -12.45 -13.64
CA GLN A 222 -13.22 -13.44 -13.61
C GLN A 222 -12.66 -13.70 -12.22
N GLU A 223 -12.68 -12.70 -11.33
CA GLU A 223 -12.20 -12.84 -9.94
C GLU A 223 -13.28 -13.37 -8.98
N SER A 224 -14.55 -13.27 -9.37
CA SER A 224 -15.68 -13.72 -8.55
C SER A 224 -16.11 -15.16 -8.87
N ALA A 225 -15.51 -15.79 -9.86
CA ALA A 225 -15.76 -17.17 -10.31
C ALA A 225 -14.74 -18.13 -9.72
#